data_85a5545d5ed8cf97836dfb87c4dda1c6
#
_entry.id   85a5545d5ed8cf97836dfb87c4dda1c6
#
_cell.length_a   1.000
_cell.length_b   1.000
_cell.length_c   1.000
_cell.angle_alpha   90.00
_cell.angle_beta   90.00
_cell.angle_gamma   90.00
#
_symmetry.space_group_name_H-M   'P 1'
#
loop_
_entity.id
_entity.type
_entity.pdbx_description
1 polymer ?
#
loop_
_entity_poly.entity_id
_entity_poly.type
_entity_poly.pdbx_seq_one_letter_code
_entity_poly.pdbx_strand_id
1 'polypeptide(L)'
;MISSALRIAIPLALAAVLPISAQAADAPKPVRILSNWFAQPDQAGYWQAQQDKLGKEAGIEISVLQGGPKIQTIPQVASGQAEFGIGNADDVLLARLRGAPVRAVFAHLDYVPYTLVYHADPAVKSITDLQGRTFAVNLGNAYWEWTKKQYKLAGTREIPVSGDLSLFRNDPKMVQQGYSLFLPARMAAAGVQVQQITLASLGYRPYDVLFTTDDMIRKNPALVKATIAAVQKGWANYVRNPQGLKPLITGMNKQMTPEIYDAANKEMIETLISHDLGRIGCMSDARWNELAGQLRSVNFLPANFDAKQGYDRTLVPGCAP
;
A
#
# COMPACT_ATOMS: atom_id res chain seq x y z
N MET A 1 35.17 -61.00 75.33
CA MET A 1 34.07 -61.01 74.34
C MET A 1 34.00 -59.61 73.70
N ILE A 2 34.55 -59.50 72.53
CA ILE A 2 34.74 -58.18 71.82
C ILE A 2 33.71 -58.15 70.70
N SER A 3 32.75 -57.22 70.76
CA SER A 3 31.74 -57.02 69.74
C SER A 3 32.20 -55.92 68.77
N SER A 4 32.45 -56.33 67.55
CA SER A 4 32.84 -55.44 66.47
C SER A 4 31.59 -54.86 65.80
N ALA A 5 31.38 -53.53 65.85
CA ALA A 5 30.33 -52.84 65.15
C ALA A 5 30.79 -52.41 63.75
N LEU A 6 30.16 -53.01 62.78
CA LEU A 6 30.36 -52.69 61.35
C LEU A 6 29.68 -51.34 60.99
N ARG A 7 30.43 -50.29 60.65
CA ARG A 7 29.92 -49.04 60.17
C ARG A 7 29.77 -49.09 58.67
N ILE A 8 28.51 -49.07 58.19
CA ILE A 8 28.19 -48.95 56.78
C ILE A 8 28.18 -47.46 56.41
N ALA A 9 29.11 -47.03 55.56
CA ALA A 9 29.13 -45.67 54.96
C ALA A 9 28.27 -45.66 53.72
N ILE A 10 27.18 -44.86 53.73
CA ILE A 10 26.33 -44.64 52.54
C ILE A 10 26.91 -43.39 51.77
N PRO A 11 27.30 -43.50 50.52
CA PRO A 11 27.75 -42.35 49.76
C PRO A 11 26.54 -41.47 49.38
N LEU A 12 26.55 -40.24 49.85
CA LEU A 12 25.58 -39.20 49.48
C LEU A 12 25.92 -38.69 48.07
N ALA A 13 25.18 -39.15 47.05
CA ALA A 13 25.31 -38.66 45.67
C ALA A 13 24.68 -37.26 45.62
N LEU A 14 25.49 -36.23 45.52
CA LEU A 14 25.07 -34.84 45.31
C LEU A 14 24.70 -34.66 43.83
N ALA A 15 23.40 -34.75 43.51
CA ALA A 15 22.90 -34.46 42.18
C ALA A 15 23.02 -32.94 41.93
N ALA A 16 23.97 -32.55 41.08
CA ALA A 16 24.10 -31.18 40.62
C ALA A 16 22.91 -30.84 39.68
N VAL A 17 21.92 -30.13 40.16
CA VAL A 17 20.85 -29.54 39.36
C VAL A 17 21.45 -28.34 38.63
N LEU A 18 21.79 -28.51 37.32
CA LEU A 18 22.16 -27.41 36.47
C LEU A 18 20.93 -26.52 36.26
N PRO A 19 21.01 -25.21 36.50
CA PRO A 19 19.91 -24.31 36.17
C PRO A 19 19.74 -24.30 34.65
N ILE A 20 18.59 -24.76 34.13
CA ILE A 20 18.15 -24.49 32.75
C ILE A 20 17.87 -23.00 32.73
N SER A 21 18.82 -22.23 32.21
CA SER A 21 18.58 -20.82 31.85
C SER A 21 17.52 -20.80 30.77
N ALA A 22 16.28 -20.58 31.13
CA ALA A 22 15.24 -20.23 30.22
C ALA A 22 15.66 -18.93 29.54
N GLN A 23 16.13 -19.02 28.31
CA GLN A 23 16.46 -17.87 27.48
C GLN A 23 15.15 -17.10 27.30
N ALA A 24 15.01 -15.97 27.95
CA ALA A 24 13.86 -15.10 27.75
C ALA A 24 13.82 -14.78 26.25
N ALA A 25 12.74 -15.16 25.58
CA ALA A 25 12.55 -14.80 24.18
C ALA A 25 12.61 -13.28 24.10
N ASP A 26 13.48 -12.74 23.25
CA ASP A 26 13.56 -11.31 23.02
C ASP A 26 12.18 -10.77 22.69
N ALA A 27 11.82 -9.62 23.25
CA ALA A 27 10.56 -8.95 22.93
C ALA A 27 10.50 -8.70 21.42
N PRO A 28 9.32 -8.89 20.76
CA PRO A 28 9.20 -8.72 19.33
C PRO A 28 9.58 -7.29 18.93
N LYS A 29 10.32 -7.17 17.84
CA LYS A 29 10.75 -5.86 17.31
C LYS A 29 9.53 -5.14 16.71
N PRO A 30 9.23 -3.90 17.13
CA PRO A 30 8.12 -3.16 16.56
C PRO A 30 8.41 -2.78 15.11
N VAL A 31 7.39 -2.93 14.25
CA VAL A 31 7.42 -2.56 12.83
C VAL A 31 6.20 -1.70 12.55
N ARG A 32 6.42 -0.40 12.32
CA ARG A 32 5.36 0.56 12.00
C ARG A 32 5.23 0.66 10.49
N ILE A 33 4.00 0.47 9.98
CA ILE A 33 3.63 0.67 8.58
C ILE A 33 2.72 1.90 8.53
N LEU A 34 3.19 2.99 7.94
CA LEU A 34 2.43 4.22 7.83
C LEU A 34 1.58 4.20 6.57
N SER A 35 0.26 4.21 6.74
CA SER A 35 -0.69 4.33 5.64
C SER A 35 -0.70 5.76 5.08
N ASN A 36 -0.90 5.87 3.77
CA ASN A 36 -1.05 7.17 3.09
C ASN A 36 -2.45 7.77 3.27
N TRP A 37 -3.45 6.97 3.67
CA TRP A 37 -4.83 7.42 3.81
C TRP A 37 -5.52 6.81 5.03
N PHE A 38 -6.79 7.16 5.24
CA PHE A 38 -7.66 6.51 6.22
C PHE A 38 -7.79 5.01 5.93
N ALA A 39 -8.15 4.22 6.94
CA ALA A 39 -8.34 2.79 6.78
C ALA A 39 -9.40 2.48 5.70
N GLN A 40 -9.01 1.72 4.67
CA GLN A 40 -9.81 1.38 3.50
C GLN A 40 -9.44 -0.03 3.00
N PRO A 41 -10.27 -0.67 2.15
CA PRO A 41 -9.99 -1.98 1.56
C PRO A 41 -8.65 -2.08 0.82
N ASP A 42 -8.25 -1.05 0.10
CA ASP A 42 -6.97 -0.97 -0.64
C ASP A 42 -5.71 -1.07 0.23
N GLN A 43 -5.87 -1.06 1.55
CA GLN A 43 -4.81 -1.22 2.54
C GLN A 43 -5.07 -2.39 3.50
N ALA A 44 -6.16 -3.14 3.27
CA ALA A 44 -6.67 -4.10 4.24
C ALA A 44 -5.72 -5.25 4.55
N GLY A 45 -4.89 -5.70 3.60
CA GLY A 45 -3.92 -6.75 3.85
C GLY A 45 -2.90 -6.41 4.94
N TYR A 46 -2.58 -5.13 5.12
CA TYR A 46 -1.71 -4.65 6.21
C TYR A 46 -2.41 -4.75 7.56
N TRP A 47 -3.68 -4.30 7.62
CA TRP A 47 -4.52 -4.41 8.81
C TRP A 47 -4.78 -5.87 9.18
N GLN A 48 -4.93 -6.76 8.17
CA GLN A 48 -5.06 -8.20 8.38
C GLN A 48 -3.79 -8.79 8.98
N ALA A 49 -2.61 -8.39 8.46
CA ALA A 49 -1.33 -8.86 9.01
C ALA A 49 -1.16 -8.46 10.49
N GLN A 50 -1.57 -7.25 10.86
CA GLN A 50 -1.60 -6.80 12.25
C GLN A 50 -2.60 -7.59 13.10
N GLN A 51 -3.86 -7.72 12.65
CA GLN A 51 -4.92 -8.41 13.37
C GLN A 51 -4.57 -9.88 13.65
N ASP A 52 -4.02 -10.58 12.66
CA ASP A 52 -3.62 -11.98 12.74
C ASP A 52 -2.25 -12.17 13.42
N LYS A 53 -1.55 -11.08 13.79
CA LYS A 53 -0.21 -11.09 14.42
C LYS A 53 0.80 -11.90 13.59
N LEU A 54 0.75 -11.81 12.26
CA LEU A 54 1.50 -12.68 11.34
C LEU A 54 3.03 -12.53 11.43
N GLY A 55 3.54 -11.49 12.07
CA GLY A 55 4.97 -11.30 12.31
C GLY A 55 5.52 -11.99 13.56
N LYS A 56 4.65 -12.51 14.45
CA LYS A 56 5.05 -12.97 15.80
C LYS A 56 6.11 -14.07 15.77
N GLU A 57 5.94 -15.07 14.91
CA GLU A 57 6.89 -16.19 14.79
C GLU A 57 8.27 -15.76 14.27
N ALA A 58 8.32 -14.65 13.53
CA ALA A 58 9.55 -14.03 13.05
C ALA A 58 10.13 -12.99 14.04
N GLY A 59 9.59 -12.88 15.23
CA GLY A 59 10.03 -11.95 16.25
C GLY A 59 9.75 -10.48 15.94
N ILE A 60 8.71 -10.18 15.11
CA ILE A 60 8.27 -8.82 14.80
C ILE A 60 6.82 -8.59 15.21
N GLU A 61 6.51 -7.35 15.59
CA GLU A 61 5.15 -6.89 15.88
C GLU A 61 4.77 -5.78 14.91
N ILE A 62 3.84 -6.08 13.98
CA ILE A 62 3.36 -5.12 12.99
C ILE A 62 2.31 -4.21 13.61
N SER A 63 2.49 -2.91 13.43
CA SER A 63 1.54 -1.86 13.81
C SER A 63 1.28 -0.96 12.60
N VAL A 64 0.03 -0.92 12.14
CA VAL A 64 -0.38 -0.04 11.02
C VAL A 64 -0.85 1.29 11.59
N LEU A 65 -0.22 2.37 11.15
CA LEU A 65 -0.56 3.74 11.52
C LEU A 65 -1.48 4.33 10.45
N GLN A 66 -2.68 4.74 10.85
CA GLN A 66 -3.62 5.34 9.91
C GLN A 66 -3.12 6.69 9.41
N GLY A 67 -3.17 6.89 8.11
CA GLY A 67 -2.86 8.15 7.45
C GLY A 67 -4.03 9.10 7.32
N GLY A 68 -3.98 9.93 6.28
CA GLY A 68 -5.01 10.92 5.94
C GLY A 68 -4.46 12.04 5.06
N PRO A 69 -5.29 13.04 4.69
CA PRO A 69 -4.95 14.06 3.68
C PRO A 69 -3.69 14.89 3.96
N LYS A 70 -3.26 14.96 5.22
CA LYS A 70 -2.07 15.74 5.63
C LYS A 70 -0.83 14.87 5.85
N ILE A 71 -0.96 13.54 5.69
CA ILE A 71 0.14 12.61 5.94
C ILE A 71 0.99 12.48 4.68
N GLN A 72 2.28 12.71 4.85
CA GLN A 72 3.29 12.52 3.81
C GLN A 72 4.16 11.33 4.22
N THR A 73 3.86 10.15 3.69
CA THR A 73 4.50 8.89 4.11
C THR A 73 5.98 8.86 3.78
N ILE A 74 6.39 9.34 2.60
CA ILE A 74 7.78 9.28 2.15
C ILE A 74 8.73 10.08 3.07
N PRO A 75 8.50 11.36 3.40
CA PRO A 75 9.35 12.08 4.34
C PRO A 75 9.40 11.46 5.73
N GLN A 76 8.27 10.92 6.22
CA GLN A 76 8.22 10.32 7.55
C GLN A 76 9.00 8.99 7.62
N VAL A 77 8.93 8.15 6.59
CA VAL A 77 9.75 6.93 6.50
C VAL A 77 11.22 7.28 6.30
N ALA A 78 11.54 8.23 5.41
CA ALA A 78 12.91 8.67 5.18
C ALA A 78 13.58 9.23 6.45
N SER A 79 12.81 9.84 7.36
CA SER A 79 13.30 10.35 8.66
C SER A 79 13.25 9.31 9.79
N GLY A 80 12.80 8.07 9.54
CA GLY A 80 12.74 7.00 10.54
C GLY A 80 11.55 7.08 11.51
N GLN A 81 10.52 7.88 11.20
CA GLN A 81 9.29 7.93 12.01
C GLN A 81 8.42 6.68 11.84
N ALA A 82 8.60 5.94 10.76
CA ALA A 82 8.05 4.61 10.53
C ALA A 82 9.07 3.76 9.75
N GLU A 83 9.03 2.46 9.92
CA GLU A 83 9.91 1.52 9.23
C GLU A 83 9.50 1.34 7.77
N PHE A 84 8.19 1.38 7.51
CA PHE A 84 7.62 1.25 6.17
C PHE A 84 6.52 2.28 5.94
N GLY A 85 6.25 2.57 4.66
CA GLY A 85 5.15 3.41 4.24
C GLY A 85 4.41 2.83 3.04
N ILE A 86 3.15 3.20 2.90
CA ILE A 86 2.33 2.92 1.72
C ILE A 86 2.36 4.15 0.81
N GLY A 87 2.49 3.95 -0.50
CA GLY A 87 2.51 5.03 -1.48
C GLY A 87 2.53 4.52 -2.92
N ASN A 88 2.57 5.44 -3.86
CA ASN A 88 2.50 5.12 -5.28
C ASN A 88 3.91 4.99 -5.87
N ALA A 89 4.07 4.13 -6.87
CA ALA A 89 5.36 3.88 -7.52
C ALA A 89 5.96 5.13 -8.17
N ASP A 90 5.14 5.99 -8.77
CA ASP A 90 5.57 7.27 -9.36
C ASP A 90 6.11 8.22 -8.28
N ASP A 91 5.44 8.34 -7.13
CA ASP A 91 5.91 9.16 -6.01
C ASP A 91 7.25 8.66 -5.45
N VAL A 92 7.44 7.33 -5.39
CA VAL A 92 8.73 6.73 -4.99
C VAL A 92 9.85 7.11 -5.97
N LEU A 93 9.62 7.01 -7.29
CA LEU A 93 10.62 7.42 -8.30
C LEU A 93 10.97 8.90 -8.18
N LEU A 94 9.96 9.76 -8.01
CA LEU A 94 10.16 11.20 -7.85
C LEU A 94 10.87 11.55 -6.54
N ALA A 95 10.61 10.83 -5.47
CA ALA A 95 11.30 11.00 -4.20
C ALA A 95 12.78 10.58 -4.33
N ARG A 96 13.07 9.48 -5.02
CA ARG A 96 14.45 9.06 -5.33
C ARG A 96 15.21 10.12 -6.11
N LEU A 97 14.59 10.70 -7.14
CA LEU A 97 15.20 11.80 -7.89
C LEU A 97 15.58 13.00 -6.98
N ARG A 98 14.75 13.26 -5.96
CA ARG A 98 14.98 14.34 -4.98
C ARG A 98 15.94 13.95 -3.85
N GLY A 99 16.55 12.76 -3.93
CA GLY A 99 17.54 12.27 -2.96
C GLY A 99 16.96 11.55 -1.73
N ALA A 100 15.64 11.30 -1.67
CA ALA A 100 15.08 10.49 -0.58
C ALA A 100 15.54 9.03 -0.72
N PRO A 101 16.16 8.42 0.32
CA PRO A 101 16.72 7.07 0.23
C PRO A 101 15.65 6.00 0.44
N VAL A 102 14.55 6.06 -0.31
CA VAL A 102 13.40 5.14 -0.20
C VAL A 102 13.29 4.23 -1.41
N ARG A 103 12.77 3.01 -1.21
CA ARG A 103 12.63 2.00 -2.26
C ARG A 103 11.37 1.17 -2.06
N ALA A 104 10.60 0.95 -3.12
CA ALA A 104 9.48 0.03 -3.11
C ALA A 104 9.97 -1.42 -2.95
N VAL A 105 9.31 -2.18 -2.07
CA VAL A 105 9.70 -3.57 -1.75
C VAL A 105 8.56 -4.57 -1.94
N PHE A 106 7.32 -4.09 -2.19
CA PHE A 106 6.15 -4.93 -2.36
C PHE A 106 5.05 -4.13 -3.08
N ALA A 107 4.40 -4.68 -4.11
CA ALA A 107 3.28 -4.06 -4.80
C ALA A 107 1.96 -4.75 -4.40
N HIS A 108 1.19 -4.14 -3.51
CA HIS A 108 -0.04 -4.77 -3.04
C HIS A 108 -1.20 -4.65 -4.04
N LEU A 109 -1.22 -3.62 -4.88
CA LEU A 109 -2.13 -3.50 -6.00
C LEU A 109 -1.35 -3.41 -7.31
N ASP A 110 -1.87 -4.04 -8.34
CA ASP A 110 -1.30 -4.02 -9.69
C ASP A 110 -1.22 -2.62 -10.28
N TYR A 111 -2.14 -1.74 -9.87
CA TYR A 111 -2.09 -0.31 -10.17
C TYR A 111 -2.90 0.49 -9.15
N VAL A 112 -2.52 1.75 -8.97
CA VAL A 112 -3.31 2.71 -8.20
C VAL A 112 -4.66 2.93 -8.90
N PRO A 113 -5.78 2.79 -8.19
CA PRO A 113 -7.12 2.87 -8.80
C PRO A 113 -7.55 4.31 -9.10
N TYR A 114 -6.68 5.12 -9.68
CA TYR A 114 -7.00 6.48 -10.09
C TYR A 114 -8.12 6.49 -11.14
N THR A 115 -9.09 7.36 -10.96
CA THR A 115 -10.18 7.57 -11.89
C THR A 115 -10.57 9.04 -12.02
N LEU A 116 -11.14 9.38 -13.16
CA LEU A 116 -11.82 10.63 -13.44
C LEU A 116 -13.32 10.34 -13.52
N VAL A 117 -14.05 10.82 -12.53
CA VAL A 117 -15.51 10.66 -12.41
C VAL A 117 -16.19 11.90 -12.98
N TYR A 118 -17.25 11.72 -13.75
CA TYR A 118 -18.06 12.77 -14.33
C TYR A 118 -19.55 12.41 -14.30
N HIS A 119 -20.42 13.41 -14.35
CA HIS A 119 -21.87 13.17 -14.42
C HIS A 119 -22.20 12.31 -15.63
N ALA A 120 -23.11 11.35 -15.47
CA ALA A 120 -23.48 10.41 -16.52
C ALA A 120 -23.93 11.16 -17.78
N ASP A 121 -23.20 10.94 -18.86
CA ASP A 121 -23.39 11.60 -20.16
C ASP A 121 -23.14 10.58 -21.26
N PRO A 122 -24.19 10.11 -21.96
CA PRO A 122 -24.04 9.11 -23.02
C PRO A 122 -23.23 9.60 -24.23
N ALA A 123 -23.00 10.90 -24.35
CA ALA A 123 -22.16 11.47 -25.41
C ALA A 123 -20.65 11.24 -25.15
N VAL A 124 -20.24 11.05 -23.89
CA VAL A 124 -18.85 10.81 -23.54
C VAL A 124 -18.46 9.36 -23.85
N LYS A 125 -17.56 9.17 -24.80
CA LYS A 125 -17.00 7.87 -25.20
C LYS A 125 -15.52 7.74 -24.87
N SER A 126 -14.83 8.86 -24.68
CA SER A 126 -13.40 8.93 -24.43
C SER A 126 -13.05 10.13 -23.54
N ILE A 127 -11.82 10.18 -23.04
CA ILE A 127 -11.36 11.32 -22.24
C ILE A 127 -11.34 12.63 -23.05
N THR A 128 -11.18 12.56 -24.36
CA THR A 128 -11.17 13.76 -25.23
C THR A 128 -12.54 14.43 -25.31
N ASP A 129 -13.63 13.71 -25.07
CA ASP A 129 -14.99 14.26 -25.04
C ASP A 129 -15.25 15.07 -23.75
N LEU A 130 -14.34 15.01 -22.78
CA LEU A 130 -14.36 15.83 -21.59
C LEU A 130 -13.60 17.16 -21.73
N GLN A 131 -13.05 17.46 -22.92
CA GLN A 131 -12.37 18.73 -23.18
C GLN A 131 -13.30 19.92 -22.89
N GLY A 132 -12.71 21.01 -22.39
CA GLY A 132 -13.44 22.23 -22.01
C GLY A 132 -14.22 22.13 -20.69
N ARG A 133 -14.25 20.96 -20.05
CA ARG A 133 -14.82 20.81 -18.70
C ARG A 133 -13.85 21.29 -17.62
N THR A 134 -14.35 21.46 -16.40
CA THR A 134 -13.53 21.78 -15.23
C THR A 134 -13.08 20.47 -14.55
N PHE A 135 -11.77 20.30 -14.41
CA PHE A 135 -11.16 19.14 -13.77
C PHE A 135 -10.69 19.48 -12.35
N ALA A 136 -11.26 18.83 -11.35
CA ALA A 136 -10.74 18.84 -9.98
C ALA A 136 -9.73 17.69 -9.84
N VAL A 137 -8.45 18.03 -9.78
CA VAL A 137 -7.32 17.10 -9.82
C VAL A 137 -6.23 17.53 -8.84
N ASN A 138 -5.30 16.62 -8.54
CA ASN A 138 -4.07 17.00 -7.83
C ASN A 138 -3.16 17.76 -8.80
N LEU A 139 -3.17 19.08 -8.70
CA LEU A 139 -2.43 19.96 -9.60
C LEU A 139 -0.93 19.64 -9.60
N GLY A 140 -0.34 19.54 -10.78
CA GLY A 140 1.08 19.26 -10.94
C GLY A 140 1.49 17.81 -10.65
N ASN A 141 0.55 16.89 -10.42
CA ASN A 141 0.86 15.48 -10.27
C ASN A 141 1.14 14.81 -11.62
N ALA A 142 2.06 13.85 -11.59
CA ALA A 142 2.55 13.16 -12.78
C ALA A 142 1.44 12.51 -13.61
N TYR A 143 0.47 11.84 -12.97
CA TYR A 143 -0.63 11.19 -13.66
C TYR A 143 -1.44 12.17 -14.49
N TRP A 144 -1.67 13.40 -14.00
CA TRP A 144 -2.48 14.40 -14.69
C TRP A 144 -1.70 15.06 -15.83
N GLU A 145 -0.44 15.44 -15.59
CA GLU A 145 0.42 16.03 -16.63
C GLU A 145 0.64 15.05 -17.78
N TRP A 146 0.84 13.75 -17.47
CA TRP A 146 0.94 12.70 -18.49
C TRP A 146 -0.37 12.56 -19.28
N THR A 147 -1.51 12.51 -18.59
CA THR A 147 -2.82 12.37 -19.22
C THR A 147 -3.10 13.51 -20.17
N LYS A 148 -2.87 14.76 -19.74
CA LYS A 148 -3.03 15.95 -20.61
C LYS A 148 -2.16 15.86 -21.88
N LYS A 149 -0.89 15.50 -21.70
CA LYS A 149 0.04 15.39 -22.82
C LYS A 149 -0.33 14.25 -23.77
N GLN A 150 -0.60 13.08 -23.22
CA GLN A 150 -0.91 11.87 -24.01
C GLN A 150 -2.16 12.04 -24.86
N TYR A 151 -3.20 12.64 -24.30
CA TYR A 151 -4.51 12.80 -24.95
C TYR A 151 -4.73 14.21 -25.50
N LYS A 152 -3.70 15.07 -25.49
CA LYS A 152 -3.74 16.45 -26.02
C LYS A 152 -4.93 17.25 -25.50
N LEU A 153 -5.21 17.10 -24.18
CA LEU A 153 -6.32 17.81 -23.55
C LEU A 153 -5.99 19.30 -23.47
N ALA A 154 -6.62 20.09 -24.35
CA ALA A 154 -6.43 21.53 -24.40
C ALA A 154 -7.66 22.26 -23.83
N GLY A 155 -7.46 23.47 -23.29
CA GLY A 155 -8.55 24.32 -22.81
C GLY A 155 -9.29 23.78 -21.58
N THR A 156 -8.71 22.82 -20.85
CA THR A 156 -9.25 22.33 -19.59
C THR A 156 -9.03 23.35 -18.49
N ARG A 157 -10.05 23.63 -17.71
CA ARG A 157 -9.91 24.38 -16.46
C ARG A 157 -9.55 23.42 -15.35
N GLU A 158 -8.48 23.70 -14.62
CA GLU A 158 -8.00 22.87 -13.52
C GLU A 158 -8.22 23.57 -12.16
N ILE A 159 -8.74 22.81 -11.19
CA ILE A 159 -8.87 23.25 -9.81
C ILE A 159 -8.34 22.15 -8.89
N PRO A 160 -7.87 22.49 -7.67
CA PRO A 160 -7.45 21.47 -6.71
C PRO A 160 -8.59 20.51 -6.36
N VAL A 161 -8.30 19.19 -6.32
CA VAL A 161 -9.25 18.21 -5.81
C VAL A 161 -9.51 18.48 -4.33
N SER A 162 -10.76 18.35 -3.93
CA SER A 162 -11.20 18.51 -2.54
C SER A 162 -12.00 17.30 -2.10
N GLY A 163 -11.99 17.01 -0.80
CA GLY A 163 -12.86 15.98 -0.22
C GLY A 163 -14.34 16.38 -0.18
N ASP A 164 -14.65 17.67 -0.36
CA ASP A 164 -15.99 18.19 -0.50
C ASP A 164 -16.51 17.98 -1.92
N LEU A 165 -17.58 17.24 -2.06
CA LEU A 165 -18.20 16.90 -3.34
C LEU A 165 -19.30 17.88 -3.77
N SER A 166 -19.54 18.93 -2.99
CA SER A 166 -20.64 19.90 -3.26
C SER A 166 -20.47 20.58 -4.60
N LEU A 167 -19.22 20.97 -4.95
CA LEU A 167 -18.93 21.61 -6.22
C LEU A 167 -19.22 20.67 -7.40
N PHE A 168 -18.77 19.41 -7.31
CA PHE A 168 -19.08 18.40 -8.32
C PHE A 168 -20.58 18.18 -8.48
N ARG A 169 -21.30 18.05 -7.37
CA ARG A 169 -22.76 17.81 -7.40
C ARG A 169 -23.55 18.93 -8.08
N ASN A 170 -23.07 20.17 -7.99
CA ASN A 170 -23.76 21.36 -8.50
C ASN A 170 -23.33 21.75 -9.91
N ASP A 171 -22.21 21.23 -10.42
CA ASP A 171 -21.72 21.50 -11.78
C ASP A 171 -21.67 20.23 -12.63
N PRO A 172 -22.65 20.01 -13.53
CA PRO A 172 -22.69 18.84 -14.41
C PRO A 172 -21.49 18.74 -15.39
N LYS A 173 -20.75 19.84 -15.60
CA LYS A 173 -19.56 19.85 -16.46
C LYS A 173 -18.27 19.58 -15.67
N MET A 174 -18.36 19.31 -14.39
CA MET A 174 -17.20 19.01 -13.58
C MET A 174 -16.75 17.57 -13.74
N VAL A 175 -15.44 17.38 -13.76
CA VAL A 175 -14.76 16.08 -13.70
C VAL A 175 -13.97 16.02 -12.38
N GLN A 176 -14.18 15.00 -11.58
CA GLN A 176 -13.56 14.84 -10.26
C GLN A 176 -12.59 13.66 -10.26
N GLN A 177 -11.33 13.91 -9.91
CA GLN A 177 -10.37 12.84 -9.65
C GLN A 177 -10.67 12.16 -8.31
N GLY A 178 -10.49 10.84 -8.28
CA GLY A 178 -10.59 10.03 -7.09
C GLY A 178 -10.09 8.61 -7.35
N TYR A 179 -10.55 7.67 -6.52
CA TYR A 179 -10.31 6.24 -6.68
C TYR A 179 -11.58 5.55 -7.18
N SER A 180 -11.45 4.67 -8.20
CA SER A 180 -12.55 3.93 -8.79
C SER A 180 -13.32 3.11 -7.75
N LEU A 181 -12.59 2.57 -6.79
CA LEU A 181 -13.13 1.76 -5.69
C LEU A 181 -14.14 2.52 -4.80
N PHE A 182 -14.04 3.84 -4.68
CA PHE A 182 -14.77 4.58 -3.65
C PHE A 182 -15.62 5.72 -4.18
N LEU A 183 -15.08 6.50 -5.14
CA LEU A 183 -15.71 7.75 -5.54
C LEU A 183 -17.05 7.55 -6.25
N PRO A 184 -17.21 6.59 -7.21
CA PRO A 184 -18.49 6.33 -7.84
C PRO A 184 -19.58 5.90 -6.83
N ALA A 185 -19.23 5.02 -5.88
CA ALA A 185 -20.15 4.57 -4.84
C ALA A 185 -20.58 5.72 -3.92
N ARG A 186 -19.66 6.61 -3.54
CA ARG A 186 -19.98 7.81 -2.76
C ARG A 186 -20.92 8.77 -3.51
N MET A 187 -20.69 8.93 -4.82
CA MET A 187 -21.58 9.75 -5.67
C MET A 187 -22.98 9.14 -5.77
N ALA A 188 -23.06 7.83 -6.02
CA ALA A 188 -24.32 7.12 -6.07
C ALA A 188 -25.11 7.24 -4.74
N ALA A 189 -24.43 7.09 -3.60
CA ALA A 189 -25.04 7.28 -2.27
C ALA A 189 -25.54 8.72 -2.05
N ALA A 190 -24.92 9.72 -2.73
CA ALA A 190 -25.36 11.11 -2.74
C ALA A 190 -26.44 11.41 -3.79
N GLY A 191 -26.97 10.39 -4.49
CA GLY A 191 -28.00 10.53 -5.51
C GLY A 191 -27.52 11.07 -6.86
N VAL A 192 -26.20 11.04 -7.12
CA VAL A 192 -25.59 11.54 -8.36
C VAL A 192 -25.25 10.36 -9.28
N GLN A 193 -25.85 10.35 -10.47
CA GLN A 193 -25.52 9.38 -11.52
C GLN A 193 -24.20 9.77 -12.19
N VAL A 194 -23.22 8.87 -12.16
CA VAL A 194 -21.89 9.13 -12.67
C VAL A 194 -21.40 8.03 -13.59
N GLN A 195 -20.43 8.39 -14.43
CA GLN A 195 -19.56 7.49 -15.18
C GLN A 195 -18.10 7.81 -14.82
N GLN A 196 -17.20 6.92 -15.17
CA GLN A 196 -15.78 7.09 -14.87
C GLN A 196 -14.88 6.62 -16.03
N ILE A 197 -13.70 7.22 -16.10
CA ILE A 197 -12.58 6.78 -16.93
C ILE A 197 -11.41 6.54 -15.99
N THR A 198 -10.96 5.28 -15.87
CA THR A 198 -9.81 4.95 -15.03
C THR A 198 -8.50 5.33 -15.74
N LEU A 199 -7.50 5.81 -15.02
CA LEU A 199 -6.20 6.11 -15.61
C LEU A 199 -5.50 4.85 -16.11
N ALA A 200 -5.79 3.70 -15.52
CA ALA A 200 -5.33 2.41 -15.99
C ALA A 200 -5.84 2.08 -17.40
N SER A 201 -7.11 2.39 -17.72
CA SER A 201 -7.66 2.22 -19.07
C SER A 201 -7.02 3.17 -20.08
N LEU A 202 -6.48 4.29 -19.62
CA LEU A 202 -5.73 5.24 -20.43
C LEU A 202 -4.24 4.86 -20.57
N GLY A 203 -3.76 3.82 -19.86
CA GLY A 203 -2.38 3.35 -19.93
C GLY A 203 -1.47 3.87 -18.78
N TYR A 204 -1.97 4.67 -17.85
CA TYR A 204 -1.18 5.09 -16.67
C TYR A 204 -1.45 4.16 -15.50
N ARG A 205 -0.47 3.29 -15.19
CA ARG A 205 -0.66 2.15 -14.27
C ARG A 205 0.49 2.02 -13.25
N PRO A 206 0.78 3.05 -12.43
CA PRO A 206 1.76 2.90 -11.35
C PRO A 206 1.27 1.84 -10.36
N TYR A 207 2.19 1.02 -9.82
CA TYR A 207 1.86 0.15 -8.69
C TYR A 207 1.49 0.96 -7.46
N ASP A 208 0.61 0.42 -6.61
CA ASP A 208 0.49 0.86 -5.22
C ASP A 208 1.40 -0.04 -4.35
N VAL A 209 2.30 0.58 -3.59
CA VAL A 209 3.46 -0.11 -3.03
C VAL A 209 3.64 0.09 -1.53
N LEU A 210 4.22 -0.93 -0.90
CA LEU A 210 4.93 -0.79 0.36
C LEU A 210 6.38 -0.40 0.04
N PHE A 211 6.89 0.62 0.72
CA PHE A 211 8.28 1.06 0.57
C PHE A 211 8.96 1.20 1.92
N THR A 212 10.29 1.18 1.92
CA THR A 212 11.15 1.41 3.07
C THR A 212 12.43 2.13 2.65
N THR A 213 13.35 2.37 3.58
CA THR A 213 14.64 3.02 3.27
C THR A 213 15.71 2.03 2.80
N ASP A 214 16.67 2.51 2.00
CA ASP A 214 17.86 1.74 1.63
C ASP A 214 18.62 1.24 2.86
N ASP A 215 18.69 2.06 3.92
CA ASP A 215 19.31 1.69 5.19
C ASP A 215 18.58 0.54 5.90
N MET A 216 17.25 0.54 5.88
CA MET A 216 16.47 -0.55 6.46
C MET A 216 16.74 -1.86 5.72
N ILE A 217 16.77 -1.84 4.38
CA ILE A 217 17.07 -3.03 3.56
C ILE A 217 18.48 -3.54 3.86
N ARG A 218 19.46 -2.66 3.96
CA ARG A 218 20.86 -3.02 4.16
C ARG A 218 21.17 -3.49 5.59
N LYS A 219 20.66 -2.76 6.61
CA LYS A 219 21.02 -2.98 8.02
C LYS A 219 20.12 -4.03 8.69
N ASN A 220 18.88 -4.19 8.22
CA ASN A 220 17.88 -5.07 8.82
C ASN A 220 17.20 -5.99 7.78
N PRO A 221 17.95 -6.70 6.91
CA PRO A 221 17.36 -7.47 5.81
C PRO A 221 16.42 -8.58 6.28
N ALA A 222 16.68 -9.19 7.43
CA ALA A 222 15.82 -10.21 8.02
C ALA A 222 14.45 -9.63 8.44
N LEU A 223 14.45 -8.45 9.07
CA LEU A 223 13.22 -7.75 9.46
C LEU A 223 12.41 -7.36 8.22
N VAL A 224 13.06 -6.83 7.17
CA VAL A 224 12.38 -6.47 5.91
C VAL A 224 11.71 -7.68 5.29
N LYS A 225 12.43 -8.80 5.15
CA LYS A 225 11.89 -10.06 4.59
C LYS A 225 10.74 -10.61 5.43
N ALA A 226 10.88 -10.61 6.77
CA ALA A 226 9.83 -11.06 7.68
C ALA A 226 8.56 -10.19 7.55
N THR A 227 8.73 -8.86 7.45
CA THR A 227 7.61 -7.94 7.26
C THR A 227 6.91 -8.19 5.93
N ILE A 228 7.65 -8.33 4.82
CA ILE A 228 7.08 -8.60 3.50
C ILE A 228 6.31 -9.92 3.50
N ALA A 229 6.88 -10.99 4.07
CA ALA A 229 6.21 -12.30 4.15
C ALA A 229 4.92 -12.23 4.99
N ALA A 230 4.94 -11.52 6.13
CA ALA A 230 3.76 -11.33 6.96
C ALA A 230 2.68 -10.52 6.24
N VAL A 231 3.05 -9.45 5.54
CA VAL A 231 2.14 -8.61 4.75
C VAL A 231 1.54 -9.41 3.58
N GLN A 232 2.35 -10.17 2.84
CA GLN A 232 1.86 -11.03 1.76
C GLN A 232 0.82 -12.04 2.26
N LYS A 233 1.09 -12.69 3.40
CA LYS A 233 0.13 -13.59 4.05
C LYS A 233 -1.12 -12.84 4.52
N GLY A 234 -0.98 -11.62 5.05
CA GLY A 234 -2.09 -10.76 5.43
C GLY A 234 -3.01 -10.45 4.26
N TRP A 235 -2.45 -10.08 3.10
CA TRP A 235 -3.21 -9.89 1.87
C TRP A 235 -3.91 -11.18 1.41
N ALA A 236 -3.20 -12.31 1.41
CA ALA A 236 -3.80 -13.60 1.06
C ALA A 236 -4.95 -14.00 1.99
N ASN A 237 -4.81 -13.79 3.30
CA ASN A 237 -5.88 -14.04 4.28
C ASN A 237 -7.07 -13.12 4.04
N TYR A 238 -6.81 -11.82 3.83
CA TYR A 238 -7.84 -10.84 3.55
C TYR A 238 -8.66 -11.18 2.30
N VAL A 239 -8.00 -11.51 1.18
CA VAL A 239 -8.70 -11.90 -0.08
C VAL A 239 -9.60 -13.12 0.13
N ARG A 240 -9.20 -14.08 0.98
CA ARG A 240 -10.03 -15.25 1.29
C ARG A 240 -11.23 -14.93 2.17
N ASN A 241 -11.13 -13.93 3.04
CA ASN A 241 -12.20 -13.51 3.95
C ASN A 241 -12.22 -11.99 4.17
N PRO A 242 -12.61 -11.20 3.16
CA PRO A 242 -12.63 -9.74 3.28
C PRO A 242 -13.62 -9.24 4.34
N GLN A 243 -14.69 -10.00 4.63
CA GLN A 243 -15.69 -9.62 5.62
C GLN A 243 -15.14 -9.62 7.06
N GLY A 244 -14.07 -10.36 7.34
CA GLY A 244 -13.44 -10.40 8.66
C GLY A 244 -12.91 -9.05 9.14
N LEU A 245 -12.47 -8.18 8.22
CA LEU A 245 -11.96 -6.83 8.54
C LEU A 245 -13.01 -5.72 8.44
N LYS A 246 -14.17 -5.99 7.90
CA LYS A 246 -15.22 -4.98 7.70
C LYS A 246 -15.55 -4.17 8.98
N PRO A 247 -15.78 -4.79 10.16
CA PRO A 247 -16.04 -4.04 11.39
C PRO A 247 -14.89 -3.11 11.79
N LEU A 248 -13.64 -3.55 11.62
CA LEU A 248 -12.46 -2.75 11.92
C LEU A 248 -12.39 -1.52 11.00
N ILE A 249 -12.42 -1.73 9.70
CA ILE A 249 -12.25 -0.66 8.69
C ILE A 249 -13.39 0.36 8.79
N THR A 250 -14.65 -0.09 8.86
CA THR A 250 -15.80 0.83 8.98
C THR A 250 -15.86 1.53 10.35
N GLY A 251 -15.32 0.88 11.38
CA GLY A 251 -15.16 1.48 12.71
C GLY A 251 -14.15 2.63 12.72
N MET A 252 -13.04 2.46 12.03
CA MET A 252 -11.95 3.46 11.95
C MET A 252 -12.25 4.58 10.97
N ASN A 253 -12.87 4.30 9.83
CA ASN A 253 -13.20 5.26 8.78
C ASN A 253 -14.71 5.41 8.64
N LYS A 254 -15.26 6.50 9.20
CA LYS A 254 -16.70 6.77 9.18
C LYS A 254 -17.27 7.10 7.80
N GLN A 255 -16.41 7.40 6.82
CA GLN A 255 -16.85 7.59 5.43
C GLN A 255 -16.97 6.26 4.68
N MET A 256 -16.46 5.16 5.23
CA MET A 256 -16.53 3.82 4.69
C MET A 256 -17.79 3.11 5.23
N THR A 257 -18.93 3.34 4.56
CA THR A 257 -20.16 2.60 4.92
C THR A 257 -20.00 1.10 4.56
N PRO A 258 -20.80 0.21 5.18
CA PRO A 258 -20.79 -1.22 4.82
C PRO A 258 -20.97 -1.48 3.32
N GLU A 259 -21.83 -0.72 2.65
CA GLU A 259 -22.14 -0.86 1.23
C GLU A 259 -20.94 -0.43 0.35
N ILE A 260 -20.30 0.71 0.69
CA ILE A 260 -19.08 1.17 0.00
C ILE A 260 -17.95 0.16 0.20
N TYR A 261 -17.80 -0.38 1.42
CA TYR A 261 -16.83 -1.41 1.72
C TYR A 261 -17.02 -2.65 0.83
N ASP A 262 -18.24 -3.17 0.72
CA ASP A 262 -18.53 -4.37 -0.06
C ASP A 262 -18.28 -4.14 -1.56
N ALA A 263 -18.74 -3.01 -2.09
CA ALA A 263 -18.52 -2.66 -3.50
C ALA A 263 -17.03 -2.52 -3.83
N ALA A 264 -16.28 -1.80 -2.97
CA ALA A 264 -14.85 -1.60 -3.14
C ALA A 264 -14.05 -2.91 -3.07
N ASN A 265 -14.40 -3.81 -2.15
CA ASN A 265 -13.76 -5.12 -2.05
C ASN A 265 -13.97 -5.97 -3.29
N LYS A 266 -15.20 -6.01 -3.79
CA LYS A 266 -15.52 -6.77 -5.00
C LYS A 266 -14.66 -6.31 -6.17
N GLU A 267 -14.68 -5.02 -6.48
CA GLU A 267 -13.90 -4.45 -7.59
C GLU A 267 -12.40 -4.69 -7.39
N MET A 268 -11.88 -4.43 -6.19
CA MET A 268 -10.45 -4.56 -5.90
C MET A 268 -9.95 -5.99 -6.07
N ILE A 269 -10.66 -6.98 -5.54
CA ILE A 269 -10.27 -8.39 -5.62
C ILE A 269 -10.37 -8.89 -7.06
N GLU A 270 -11.38 -8.45 -7.81
CA GLU A 270 -11.58 -8.85 -9.20
C GLU A 270 -10.59 -8.21 -10.18
N THR A 271 -10.06 -7.01 -9.87
CA THR A 271 -9.35 -6.20 -10.88
C THR A 271 -7.94 -5.75 -10.50
N LEU A 272 -7.63 -5.61 -9.21
CA LEU A 272 -6.40 -4.95 -8.75
C LEU A 272 -5.42 -5.88 -8.04
N ILE A 273 -5.89 -6.99 -7.48
CA ILE A 273 -5.06 -7.94 -6.75
C ILE A 273 -4.76 -9.14 -7.64
N SER A 274 -3.54 -9.66 -7.56
CA SER A 274 -3.18 -10.90 -8.24
C SER A 274 -4.10 -12.05 -7.82
N HIS A 275 -4.70 -12.75 -8.80
CA HIS A 275 -5.50 -13.95 -8.55
C HIS A 275 -4.65 -15.15 -8.04
N ASP A 276 -3.34 -15.15 -8.33
CA ASP A 276 -2.39 -16.02 -7.68
C ASP A 276 -1.92 -15.36 -6.37
N LEU A 277 -2.50 -15.81 -5.25
CA LEU A 277 -2.23 -15.24 -3.93
C LEU A 277 -0.75 -15.33 -3.52
N GLY A 278 0.00 -16.30 -4.06
CA GLY A 278 1.44 -16.43 -3.85
C GLY A 278 2.26 -15.38 -4.59
N ARG A 279 1.65 -14.66 -5.54
CA ARG A 279 2.30 -13.61 -6.32
C ARG A 279 1.86 -12.20 -5.93
N ILE A 280 1.03 -12.05 -4.91
CA ILE A 280 0.72 -10.72 -4.37
C ILE A 280 2.03 -10.07 -3.91
N GLY A 281 2.28 -8.86 -4.36
CA GLY A 281 3.49 -8.11 -4.06
C GLY A 281 4.54 -8.12 -5.15
N CYS A 282 4.43 -9.00 -6.16
CA CYS A 282 5.39 -9.09 -7.26
C CYS A 282 5.39 -7.83 -8.12
N MET A 283 6.59 -7.43 -8.52
CA MET A 283 6.83 -6.30 -9.42
C MET A 283 7.64 -6.76 -10.63
N SER A 284 7.57 -6.04 -11.75
CA SER A 284 8.37 -6.33 -12.95
C SER A 284 9.19 -5.10 -13.39
N ASP A 285 10.41 -5.35 -13.86
CA ASP A 285 11.29 -4.33 -14.43
C ASP A 285 10.63 -3.62 -15.61
N ALA A 286 9.87 -4.35 -16.43
CA ALA A 286 9.16 -3.80 -17.59
C ALA A 286 8.20 -2.68 -17.18
N ARG A 287 7.38 -2.91 -16.15
CA ARG A 287 6.40 -1.91 -15.69
C ARG A 287 7.04 -0.71 -15.02
N TRP A 288 8.13 -0.91 -14.26
CA TRP A 288 8.89 0.20 -13.69
C TRP A 288 9.55 1.07 -14.77
N ASN A 289 10.09 0.43 -15.83
CA ASN A 289 10.66 1.15 -16.98
C ASN A 289 9.60 1.89 -17.80
N GLU A 290 8.41 1.29 -17.99
CA GLU A 290 7.27 1.95 -18.62
C GLU A 290 6.87 3.21 -17.86
N LEU A 291 6.66 3.09 -16.53
CA LEU A 291 6.33 4.23 -15.66
C LEU A 291 7.40 5.32 -15.73
N ALA A 292 8.68 4.95 -15.64
CA ALA A 292 9.76 5.92 -15.78
C ALA A 292 9.77 6.60 -17.15
N GLY A 293 9.43 5.88 -18.23
CA GLY A 293 9.22 6.43 -19.57
C GLY A 293 8.10 7.47 -19.61
N GLN A 294 6.98 7.17 -18.97
CA GLN A 294 5.85 8.09 -18.85
C GLN A 294 6.25 9.37 -18.10
N LEU A 295 6.94 9.23 -16.97
CA LEU A 295 7.44 10.37 -16.18
C LEU A 295 8.47 11.21 -16.94
N ARG A 296 9.38 10.59 -17.71
CA ARG A 296 10.31 11.31 -18.59
C ARG A 296 9.56 12.09 -19.68
N SER A 297 8.52 11.50 -20.25
CA SER A 297 7.73 12.15 -21.30
C SER A 297 7.14 13.49 -20.90
N VAL A 298 6.92 13.70 -19.60
CA VAL A 298 6.40 14.95 -19.01
C VAL A 298 7.44 15.72 -18.21
N ASN A 299 8.71 15.41 -18.39
CA ASN A 299 9.87 16.07 -17.74
C ASN A 299 9.89 15.97 -16.21
N PHE A 300 9.24 14.96 -15.64
CA PHE A 300 9.33 14.67 -14.19
C PHE A 300 10.59 13.87 -13.83
N LEU A 301 11.10 13.07 -14.77
CA LEU A 301 12.38 12.38 -14.64
C LEU A 301 13.33 12.79 -15.77
N PRO A 302 14.65 12.94 -15.51
CA PRO A 302 15.63 13.14 -16.56
C PRO A 302 15.83 11.86 -17.38
N ALA A 303 16.33 12.01 -18.62
CA ALA A 303 16.48 10.90 -19.57
C ALA A 303 17.36 9.75 -19.03
N ASN A 304 18.39 10.08 -18.23
CA ASN A 304 19.37 9.14 -17.68
C ASN A 304 18.97 8.57 -16.29
N PHE A 305 17.79 8.86 -15.76
CA PHE A 305 17.36 8.30 -14.48
C PHE A 305 17.15 6.80 -14.60
N ASP A 306 17.81 6.02 -13.75
CA ASP A 306 17.62 4.56 -13.69
C ASP A 306 16.45 4.22 -12.74
N ALA A 307 15.38 3.65 -13.31
CA ALA A 307 14.19 3.24 -12.56
C ALA A 307 14.50 2.20 -11.46
N LYS A 308 15.56 1.39 -11.63
CA LYS A 308 15.98 0.39 -10.62
C LYS A 308 16.35 0.98 -9.26
N GLN A 309 16.63 2.28 -9.22
CA GLN A 309 16.85 2.96 -7.94
C GLN A 309 15.57 3.00 -7.07
N GLY A 310 14.39 2.93 -7.66
CA GLY A 310 13.11 3.09 -6.97
C GLY A 310 12.52 1.82 -6.36
N TYR A 311 13.07 0.62 -6.64
CA TYR A 311 12.47 -0.61 -6.17
C TYR A 311 13.48 -1.74 -5.93
N ASP A 312 13.08 -2.74 -5.14
CA ASP A 312 13.77 -4.01 -5.00
C ASP A 312 12.73 -5.15 -5.04
N ARG A 313 12.60 -5.79 -6.21
CA ARG A 313 11.65 -6.88 -6.43
C ARG A 313 12.12 -8.25 -5.95
N THR A 314 13.38 -8.35 -5.51
CA THR A 314 13.98 -9.62 -5.08
C THR A 314 13.57 -10.04 -3.67
N LEU A 315 12.92 -9.13 -2.93
CA LEU A 315 12.56 -9.33 -1.53
C LEU A 315 11.23 -10.06 -1.33
N VAL A 316 10.39 -10.16 -2.37
CA VAL A 316 9.05 -10.76 -2.29
C VAL A 316 9.11 -12.27 -2.51
N PRO A 317 8.65 -13.09 -1.54
CA PRO A 317 8.60 -14.54 -1.71
C PRO A 317 7.73 -14.94 -2.92
N GLY A 318 8.17 -15.96 -3.67
CA GLY A 318 7.40 -16.51 -4.81
C GLY A 318 7.43 -15.67 -6.08
N CYS A 319 8.10 -14.52 -6.11
CA CYS A 319 8.30 -13.76 -7.33
C CYS A 319 9.55 -14.24 -8.07
N ALA A 320 9.44 -14.39 -9.40
CA ALA A 320 10.60 -14.70 -10.22
C ALA A 320 11.63 -13.55 -10.17
N PRO A 321 12.93 -13.86 -10.15
CA PRO A 321 13.99 -12.86 -10.17
C PRO A 321 14.01 -12.03 -11.46
#